data_ccde7fdaf940cdbced6e235f2ef0e2cf
#
_entry.id   ccde7fdaf940cdbced6e235f2ef0e2cf
#
_cell.length_a   1.000
_cell.length_b   1.000
_cell.length_c   1.000
_cell.angle_alpha   90.00
_cell.angle_beta   90.00
_cell.angle_gamma   90.00
#
_symmetry.space_group_name_H-M   'P 1'
#
loop_
_entity.id
_entity.type
_entity.pdbx_description
1 polymer ?
#
loop_
_entity_poly.entity_id
_entity_poly.type
_entity_poly.pdbx_seq_one_letter_code
_entity_poly.pdbx_strand_id
1 'polypeptide(L)'
;MREKLLTLDGTRERDPAIDAWFQAHAGELGEIARRWFEVMRRCGDEVREILHDGCPVACLGDVPFGYVNVFTAHVNVGFFQGAGLRDPDGLLEGGGKFMRHVKLRAREDEATAKGRSRFPEGMTERKATATDAQDQALRALIEAAYTDIKARVENG
;
A
#
# COMPACT_ATOMS: atom_id res chain seq x y z
N MET A 1 2.63 -14.29 26.48
CA MET A 1 3.51 -13.15 26.36
C MET A 1 3.30 -12.45 25.02
N ARG A 2 3.15 -11.17 25.08
CA ARG A 2 2.86 -10.43 23.87
C ARG A 2 4.10 -10.13 23.06
N GLU A 3 3.96 -10.26 21.77
CA GLU A 3 5.01 -9.86 20.88
C GLU A 3 5.14 -8.34 20.90
N LYS A 4 6.36 -7.87 20.97
CA LYS A 4 6.60 -6.44 21.00
C LYS A 4 6.44 -5.87 19.58
N LEU A 5 5.58 -4.89 19.47
CA LEU A 5 5.36 -4.21 18.19
C LEU A 5 6.44 -3.17 17.93
N LEU A 6 6.82 -3.04 16.67
CA LEU A 6 7.70 -1.96 16.25
C LEU A 6 6.99 -0.63 16.47
N THR A 7 7.73 0.37 16.95
CA THR A 7 7.21 1.73 17.09
C THR A 7 8.15 2.70 16.41
N LEU A 8 7.59 3.81 15.93
CA LEU A 8 8.35 4.85 15.25
C LEU A 8 8.09 6.17 15.94
N ASP A 9 9.16 6.89 16.27
CA ASP A 9 9.04 8.21 16.89
C ASP A 9 8.76 9.27 15.83
N GLY A 10 7.92 10.23 16.18
CA GLY A 10 7.71 11.40 15.33
C GLY A 10 6.54 11.30 14.37
N THR A 11 5.63 10.34 14.57
CA THR A 11 4.44 10.26 13.72
C THR A 11 3.55 11.49 13.91
N ARG A 12 2.85 11.88 12.86
CA ARG A 12 1.97 13.05 12.82
C ARG A 12 0.69 12.73 12.09
N GLU A 13 -0.32 13.56 12.29
CA GLU A 13 -1.54 13.43 11.50
C GLU A 13 -1.25 13.59 10.00
N ARG A 14 -0.45 14.58 9.65
CA ARG A 14 0.05 14.78 8.29
C ARG A 14 1.51 15.18 8.37
N ASP A 15 2.33 14.50 7.60
CA ASP A 15 3.76 14.76 7.56
C ASP A 15 4.10 15.46 6.24
N PRO A 16 4.49 16.75 6.31
CA PRO A 16 4.81 17.47 5.07
C PRO A 16 5.97 16.85 4.29
N ALA A 17 6.84 16.09 4.96
CA ALA A 17 7.91 15.38 4.26
C ALA A 17 7.35 14.33 3.29
N ILE A 18 6.18 13.77 3.60
CA ILE A 18 5.53 12.81 2.71
C ILE A 18 4.99 13.51 1.47
N ASP A 19 4.39 14.68 1.62
CA ASP A 19 3.93 15.44 0.46
C ASP A 19 5.12 15.80 -0.45
N ALA A 20 6.23 16.20 0.15
CA ALA A 20 7.44 16.48 -0.62
C ALA A 20 7.97 15.23 -1.32
N TRP A 21 7.87 14.09 -0.64
CA TRP A 21 8.31 12.83 -1.22
C TRP A 21 7.50 12.50 -2.47
N PHE A 22 6.17 12.67 -2.42
CA PHE A 22 5.33 12.41 -3.59
C PHE A 22 5.62 13.39 -4.71
N GLN A 23 5.92 14.65 -4.39
CA GLN A 23 6.31 15.62 -5.42
C GLN A 23 7.61 15.21 -6.09
N ALA A 24 8.55 14.67 -5.33
CA ALA A 24 9.82 14.21 -5.87
C ALA A 24 9.68 12.93 -6.69
N HIS A 25 8.60 12.19 -6.50
CA HIS A 25 8.33 10.96 -7.22
C HIS A 25 7.16 11.14 -8.17
N ALA A 26 7.13 12.27 -8.87
CA ALA A 26 6.12 12.49 -9.90
C ALA A 26 6.31 11.47 -11.02
N GLY A 27 5.22 11.09 -11.66
CA GLY A 27 5.25 10.10 -12.70
C GLY A 27 4.30 8.96 -12.37
N GLU A 28 4.24 7.98 -13.25
CA GLU A 28 3.24 6.92 -13.14
C GLU A 28 3.40 6.11 -11.86
N LEU A 29 4.63 5.71 -11.54
CA LEU A 29 4.86 4.90 -10.33
C LEU A 29 4.56 5.70 -9.07
N GLY A 30 4.93 6.97 -9.06
CA GLY A 30 4.63 7.83 -7.91
C GLY A 30 3.14 8.03 -7.71
N GLU A 31 2.39 8.13 -8.82
CA GLU A 31 0.94 8.25 -8.72
C GLU A 31 0.30 6.98 -8.18
N ILE A 32 0.82 5.82 -8.57
CA ILE A 32 0.36 4.55 -8.02
C ILE A 32 0.61 4.52 -6.51
N ALA A 33 1.81 4.90 -6.09
CA ALA A 33 2.14 4.92 -4.67
C ALA A 33 1.25 5.88 -3.90
N ARG A 34 1.00 7.07 -4.46
CA ARG A 34 0.13 8.07 -3.81
C ARG A 34 -1.28 7.53 -3.63
N ARG A 35 -1.81 6.88 -4.67
CA ARG A 35 -3.15 6.32 -4.61
C ARG A 35 -3.30 5.34 -3.45
N TRP A 36 -2.35 4.43 -3.32
CA TRP A 36 -2.44 3.39 -2.30
C TRP A 36 -2.15 3.93 -0.90
N PHE A 37 -1.28 4.93 -0.81
CA PHE A 37 -1.07 5.57 0.48
C PHE A 37 -2.32 6.31 0.95
N GLU A 38 -3.07 6.90 0.02
CA GLU A 38 -4.34 7.52 0.36
C GLU A 38 -5.34 6.51 0.91
N VAL A 39 -5.35 5.29 0.37
CA VAL A 39 -6.19 4.23 0.91
C VAL A 39 -5.81 3.96 2.37
N MET A 40 -4.51 3.92 2.67
CA MET A 40 -4.06 3.74 4.05
C MET A 40 -4.51 4.89 4.95
N ARG A 41 -4.35 6.13 4.47
CA ARG A 41 -4.76 7.31 5.23
C ARG A 41 -6.25 7.27 5.58
N ARG A 42 -7.06 6.71 4.71
CA ARG A 42 -8.51 6.70 4.86
C ARG A 42 -9.05 5.51 5.64
N CYS A 43 -8.19 4.65 6.15
CA CYS A 43 -8.64 3.54 6.95
C CYS A 43 -9.33 3.99 8.22
N GLY A 44 -8.90 5.11 8.80
CA GLY A 44 -9.53 5.65 9.99
C GLY A 44 -9.02 7.05 10.27
N ASP A 45 -9.78 7.81 11.06
CA ASP A 45 -9.41 9.17 11.41
C ASP A 45 -8.16 9.24 12.28
N GLU A 46 -7.85 8.14 12.95
CA GLU A 46 -6.71 8.10 13.86
C GLU A 46 -5.40 7.72 13.17
N VAL A 47 -5.43 7.47 11.87
CA VAL A 47 -4.20 7.10 11.15
C VAL A 47 -3.23 8.28 11.15
N ARG A 48 -2.00 7.99 11.55
CA ARG A 48 -0.90 8.95 11.55
C ARG A 48 0.12 8.52 10.52
N GLU A 49 1.09 9.36 10.27
CA GLU A 49 2.05 9.06 9.23
C GLU A 49 3.43 9.62 9.56
N ILE A 50 4.43 9.09 8.88
CA ILE A 50 5.81 9.54 9.03
C ILE A 50 6.59 9.12 7.78
N LEU A 51 7.56 9.93 7.39
CA LEU A 51 8.53 9.52 6.38
C LEU A 51 9.64 8.77 7.12
N HIS A 52 9.81 7.49 6.81
CA HIS A 52 10.75 6.64 7.52
C HIS A 52 11.49 5.76 6.54
N ASP A 53 12.81 5.67 6.68
CA ASP A 53 13.65 4.91 5.76
C ASP A 53 13.41 5.30 4.30
N GLY A 54 13.15 6.58 4.09
CA GLY A 54 13.00 7.10 2.75
C GLY A 54 11.65 6.82 2.09
N CYS A 55 10.64 6.40 2.84
CA CYS A 55 9.33 6.16 2.25
C CYS A 55 8.19 6.51 3.20
N PRO A 56 6.99 6.79 2.62
CA PRO A 56 5.81 7.09 3.44
C PRO A 56 5.33 5.87 4.21
N VAL A 57 5.07 6.07 5.49
CA VAL A 57 4.59 5.00 6.39
C VAL A 57 3.32 5.46 7.08
N ALA A 58 2.32 4.60 7.11
CA ALA A 58 1.05 4.83 7.82
C ALA A 58 1.05 4.07 9.12
N CYS A 59 0.57 4.72 10.18
CA CYS A 59 0.69 4.23 11.54
C CYS A 59 -0.63 4.38 12.31
N LEU A 60 -0.76 3.57 13.35
CA LEU A 60 -1.75 3.79 14.40
C LEU A 60 -0.98 4.22 15.65
N GLY A 61 -1.15 5.47 16.04
CA GLY A 61 -0.26 6.04 17.03
C GLY A 61 1.16 6.03 16.47
N ASP A 62 2.05 5.34 17.14
CA ASP A 62 3.44 5.19 16.69
C ASP A 62 3.72 3.79 16.14
N VAL A 63 2.71 2.98 15.91
CA VAL A 63 2.87 1.61 15.42
C VAL A 63 2.56 1.57 13.93
N PRO A 64 3.55 1.28 13.07
CA PRO A 64 3.32 1.28 11.63
C PRO A 64 2.51 0.05 11.20
N PHE A 65 1.60 0.26 10.23
CA PHE A 65 0.88 -0.88 9.66
C PHE A 65 1.12 -1.05 8.18
N GLY A 66 1.49 0.01 7.48
CA GLY A 66 1.71 -0.10 6.04
C GLY A 66 2.61 1.00 5.52
N TYR A 67 3.18 0.78 4.34
CA TYR A 67 4.04 1.76 3.69
C TYR A 67 3.92 1.62 2.18
N VAL A 68 4.39 2.65 1.47
CA VAL A 68 4.57 2.57 0.01
C VAL A 68 5.99 2.99 -0.32
N ASN A 69 6.55 2.41 -1.38
CA ASN A 69 7.85 2.83 -1.87
C ASN A 69 7.90 2.66 -3.38
N VAL A 70 8.71 3.50 -4.03
CA VAL A 70 8.84 3.50 -5.49
C VAL A 70 10.24 3.04 -5.84
N PHE A 71 10.32 2.06 -6.73
CA PHE A 71 11.57 1.55 -7.26
C PHE A 71 11.66 1.89 -8.75
N THR A 72 12.68 1.41 -9.42
CA THR A 72 12.90 1.76 -10.81
C THR A 72 11.75 1.32 -11.71
N ALA A 73 11.21 0.12 -11.46
CA ALA A 73 10.21 -0.46 -12.35
C ALA A 73 8.94 -0.89 -11.64
N HIS A 74 8.81 -0.62 -10.34
CA HIS A 74 7.63 -1.06 -9.61
C HIS A 74 7.45 -0.25 -8.32
N VAL A 75 6.28 -0.43 -7.73
CA VAL A 75 5.92 0.14 -6.44
C VAL A 75 5.68 -1.01 -5.47
N ASN A 76 6.18 -0.89 -4.25
CA ASN A 76 5.80 -1.81 -3.19
C ASN A 76 4.74 -1.15 -2.31
N VAL A 77 3.67 -1.89 -2.05
CA VAL A 77 2.72 -1.56 -0.99
C VAL A 77 2.98 -2.59 0.09
N GLY A 78 3.52 -2.16 1.22
CA GLY A 78 4.04 -3.08 2.21
C GLY A 78 3.29 -3.06 3.53
N PHE A 79 3.42 -4.16 4.27
CA PHE A 79 2.74 -4.36 5.53
C PHE A 79 3.74 -4.86 6.56
N PHE A 80 3.81 -4.16 7.68
CA PHE A 80 4.82 -4.49 8.71
C PHE A 80 4.55 -5.82 9.38
N GLN A 81 3.29 -6.23 9.46
CA GLN A 81 2.92 -7.55 9.99
C GLN A 81 2.26 -8.39 8.91
N GLY A 82 2.74 -8.25 7.68
CA GLY A 82 2.12 -8.90 6.53
C GLY A 82 2.10 -10.41 6.58
N ALA A 83 3.08 -11.01 7.26
CA ALA A 83 3.15 -12.47 7.35
C ALA A 83 1.92 -13.08 8.01
N GLY A 84 1.23 -12.32 8.84
CA GLY A 84 0.02 -12.79 9.51
C GLY A 84 -1.27 -12.51 8.77
N LEU A 85 -1.21 -11.86 7.61
CA LEU A 85 -2.42 -11.51 6.87
C LEU A 85 -2.87 -12.67 5.99
N ARG A 86 -4.19 -12.79 5.84
CA ARG A 86 -4.75 -13.74 4.89
C ARG A 86 -4.58 -13.18 3.49
N ASP A 87 -4.15 -14.03 2.59
CA ASP A 87 -3.82 -13.62 1.23
C ASP A 87 -4.40 -14.62 0.23
N PRO A 88 -5.74 -14.65 0.12
CA PRO A 88 -6.38 -15.67 -0.73
C PRO A 88 -6.00 -15.55 -2.20
N ASP A 89 -5.64 -14.36 -2.66
CA ASP A 89 -5.29 -14.15 -4.06
C ASP A 89 -3.80 -14.25 -4.33
N GLY A 90 -2.99 -14.53 -3.31
CA GLY A 90 -1.56 -14.74 -3.50
C GLY A 90 -0.80 -13.50 -3.92
N LEU A 91 -1.19 -12.33 -3.43
CA LEU A 91 -0.54 -11.07 -3.82
C LEU A 91 0.72 -10.77 -3.02
N LEU A 92 0.81 -11.30 -1.81
CA LEU A 92 1.91 -10.93 -0.90
C LEU A 92 3.20 -11.63 -1.28
N GLU A 93 4.29 -10.87 -1.28
CA GLU A 93 5.63 -11.38 -1.55
C GLU A 93 6.54 -11.04 -0.37
N GLY A 94 7.64 -11.72 -0.29
CA GLY A 94 8.63 -11.48 0.74
C GLY A 94 8.86 -12.71 1.60
N GLY A 95 10.00 -12.76 2.27
CA GLY A 95 10.38 -13.90 3.08
C GLY A 95 10.80 -13.56 4.49
N GLY A 96 10.64 -12.30 4.90
CA GLY A 96 11.01 -11.89 6.24
C GLY A 96 10.10 -12.50 7.30
N LYS A 97 10.50 -12.31 8.54
CA LYS A 97 9.74 -12.88 9.65
C LYS A 97 8.35 -12.24 9.77
N PHE A 98 8.25 -10.95 9.50
CA PHE A 98 6.99 -10.23 9.68
C PHE A 98 6.51 -9.52 8.43
N MET A 99 7.42 -8.96 7.65
CA MET A 99 7.02 -8.04 6.58
C MET A 99 6.67 -8.78 5.31
N ARG A 100 5.67 -8.27 4.62
CA ARG A 100 5.28 -8.70 3.27
C ARG A 100 4.90 -7.48 2.47
N HIS A 101 4.90 -7.61 1.15
CA HIS A 101 4.52 -6.51 0.29
C HIS A 101 3.83 -7.02 -0.96
N VAL A 102 3.07 -6.12 -1.58
CA VAL A 102 2.49 -6.35 -2.90
C VAL A 102 3.27 -5.51 -3.89
N LYS A 103 3.73 -6.13 -4.97
CA LYS A 103 4.50 -5.44 -6.01
C LYS A 103 3.56 -5.01 -7.12
N LEU A 104 3.56 -3.72 -7.42
CA LEU A 104 2.75 -3.16 -8.48
C LEU A 104 3.66 -2.57 -9.54
N ARG A 105 3.39 -2.89 -10.79
CA ARG A 105 4.19 -2.38 -11.90
C ARG A 105 3.45 -1.27 -12.60
N ALA A 106 4.20 -0.44 -13.31
CA ALA A 106 3.61 0.53 -14.21
C ALA A 106 2.66 -0.21 -15.14
N ARG A 107 1.57 0.43 -15.49
CA ARG A 107 0.54 -0.23 -16.28
C ARG A 107 0.93 -0.31 -17.74
N GLU A 108 1.75 -1.29 -18.04
CA GLU A 108 2.06 -1.59 -19.44
C GLU A 108 0.79 -1.89 -20.21
N ASP A 109 -0.14 -2.57 -19.55
CA ASP A 109 -1.44 -2.85 -20.12
C ASP A 109 -2.17 -1.59 -20.50
N GLU A 110 -2.09 -0.58 -19.66
CA GLU A 110 -2.75 0.69 -19.92
C GLU A 110 -2.11 1.42 -21.08
N ALA A 111 -0.79 1.46 -21.11
CA ALA A 111 -0.07 2.06 -22.23
C ALA A 111 -0.37 1.32 -23.52
N THR A 112 -0.40 0.00 -23.45
CA THR A 112 -0.76 -0.84 -24.57
C THR A 112 -2.21 -0.60 -24.99
N ALA A 113 -3.08 -0.45 -24.00
CA ALA A 113 -4.49 -0.19 -24.26
C ALA A 113 -4.69 1.14 -24.97
N LYS A 114 -3.90 2.15 -24.64
CA LYS A 114 -3.98 3.42 -25.34
C LYS A 114 -3.61 3.28 -26.80
N GLY A 115 -2.56 2.51 -27.06
CA GLY A 115 -2.17 2.22 -28.43
C GLY A 115 -3.16 1.31 -29.14
N ARG A 116 -4.01 0.66 -28.41
CA ARG A 116 -4.99 -0.30 -28.90
C ARG A 116 -6.40 0.13 -28.55
N SER A 117 -6.66 1.40 -28.63
CA SER A 117 -7.96 1.94 -28.27
C SER A 117 -9.07 1.39 -29.16
N ARG A 118 -8.72 0.71 -30.23
CA ARG A 118 -9.67 0.09 -31.15
C ARG A 118 -10.13 -1.29 -30.70
N PHE A 119 -9.63 -1.77 -29.59
CA PHE A 119 -10.01 -3.09 -29.10
C PHE A 119 -11.50 -3.13 -28.82
N PRO A 120 -12.13 -4.29 -29.05
CA PRO A 120 -13.54 -4.42 -28.71
C PRO A 120 -13.80 -4.09 -27.26
N GLU A 121 -14.95 -3.50 -27.02
CA GLU A 121 -15.30 -3.10 -25.66
C GLU A 121 -15.29 -4.25 -24.69
N GLY A 122 -15.70 -5.44 -25.15
CA GLY A 122 -15.70 -6.61 -24.28
C GLY A 122 -14.36 -6.94 -23.71
N MET A 123 -13.29 -6.76 -24.50
CA MET A 123 -11.95 -7.00 -24.02
C MET A 123 -11.52 -5.96 -23.02
N THR A 124 -11.92 -4.71 -23.25
CA THR A 124 -11.62 -3.63 -22.32
C THR A 124 -12.30 -3.88 -20.98
N GLU A 125 -13.56 -4.29 -21.02
CA GLU A 125 -14.30 -4.59 -19.80
C GLU A 125 -13.66 -5.73 -19.02
N ARG A 126 -13.23 -6.77 -19.72
CA ARG A 126 -12.59 -7.90 -19.07
C ARG A 126 -11.30 -7.48 -18.37
N LYS A 127 -10.51 -6.62 -19.01
CA LYS A 127 -9.29 -6.13 -18.41
C LYS A 127 -9.58 -5.28 -17.19
N ALA A 128 -10.57 -4.40 -17.31
CA ALA A 128 -10.98 -3.57 -16.20
C ALA A 128 -11.44 -4.41 -15.02
N THR A 129 -12.18 -5.48 -15.29
CA THR A 129 -12.65 -6.38 -14.24
C THR A 129 -11.49 -7.02 -13.49
N ALA A 130 -10.47 -7.48 -14.22
CA ALA A 130 -9.30 -8.08 -13.59
C ALA A 130 -8.55 -7.09 -12.74
N THR A 131 -8.41 -5.86 -13.24
CA THR A 131 -7.75 -4.78 -12.48
C THR A 131 -8.55 -4.45 -11.23
N ASP A 132 -9.87 -4.37 -11.36
CA ASP A 132 -10.72 -4.08 -10.22
C ASP A 132 -10.61 -5.17 -9.16
N ALA A 133 -10.55 -6.43 -9.57
CA ALA A 133 -10.42 -7.53 -8.62
C ALA A 133 -9.09 -7.43 -7.86
N GLN A 134 -8.01 -7.10 -8.55
CA GLN A 134 -6.73 -6.92 -7.89
C GLN A 134 -6.75 -5.72 -6.94
N ASP A 135 -7.36 -4.62 -7.36
CA ASP A 135 -7.48 -3.45 -6.52
C ASP A 135 -8.30 -3.76 -5.26
N GLN A 136 -9.39 -4.50 -5.42
CA GLN A 136 -10.22 -4.89 -4.28
C GLN A 136 -9.44 -5.78 -3.32
N ALA A 137 -8.66 -6.72 -3.85
CA ALA A 137 -7.86 -7.60 -3.02
C ALA A 137 -6.80 -6.82 -2.25
N LEU A 138 -6.17 -5.85 -2.88
CA LEU A 138 -5.17 -5.04 -2.20
C LEU A 138 -5.82 -4.13 -1.15
N ARG A 139 -6.98 -3.54 -1.45
CA ARG A 139 -7.72 -2.78 -0.44
C ARG A 139 -8.05 -3.63 0.76
N ALA A 140 -8.48 -4.87 0.53
CA ALA A 140 -8.80 -5.78 1.62
C ALA A 140 -7.58 -6.07 2.48
N LEU A 141 -6.41 -6.21 1.86
CA LEU A 141 -5.16 -6.41 2.61
C LEU A 141 -4.82 -5.19 3.46
N ILE A 142 -5.00 -4.00 2.91
CA ILE A 142 -4.72 -2.76 3.65
C ILE A 142 -5.67 -2.65 4.84
N GLU A 143 -6.95 -2.90 4.62
CA GLU A 143 -7.93 -2.84 5.71
C GLU A 143 -7.67 -3.90 6.77
N ALA A 144 -7.27 -5.09 6.33
CA ALA A 144 -6.93 -6.16 7.28
C ALA A 144 -5.70 -5.80 8.10
N ALA A 145 -4.70 -5.18 7.47
CA ALA A 145 -3.51 -4.74 8.18
C ALA A 145 -3.85 -3.67 9.21
N TYR A 146 -4.67 -2.71 8.81
CA TYR A 146 -5.11 -1.66 9.72
C TYR A 146 -5.87 -2.27 10.90
N THR A 147 -6.82 -3.16 10.62
CA THR A 147 -7.65 -3.80 11.67
C THR A 147 -6.78 -4.63 12.60
N ASP A 148 -5.83 -5.37 12.05
CA ASP A 148 -4.93 -6.20 12.85
C ASP A 148 -4.10 -5.35 13.81
N ILE A 149 -3.47 -4.31 13.31
CA ILE A 149 -2.64 -3.46 14.16
C ILE A 149 -3.50 -2.71 15.17
N LYS A 150 -4.68 -2.25 14.76
CA LYS A 150 -5.59 -1.58 15.67
C LYS A 150 -5.94 -2.48 16.85
N ALA A 151 -6.25 -3.74 16.58
CA ALA A 151 -6.57 -4.69 17.62
C ALA A 151 -5.38 -4.94 18.56
N ARG A 152 -4.18 -5.05 17.99
CA ARG A 152 -2.98 -5.27 18.79
C ARG A 152 -2.65 -4.06 19.66
N VAL A 153 -2.84 -2.86 19.14
CA VAL A 153 -2.59 -1.63 19.89
C VAL A 153 -3.60 -1.49 21.03
N GLU A 154 -4.87 -1.76 20.75
CA GLU A 154 -5.92 -1.65 21.76
C GLU A 154 -5.79 -2.71 22.85
N ASN A 155 -5.31 -3.88 22.48
CA ASN A 155 -5.13 -4.98 23.44
C ASN A 155 -3.76 -4.97 24.09
N GLY A 156 -2.90 -4.11 23.61
CA GLY A 156 -1.57 -3.98 24.13
C GLY A 156 -1.49 -2.99 25.24
#